data_ce5c2f4e567c89fecf5270e971cea712
#
_entry.id   ce5c2f4e567c89fecf5270e971cea712
#
_cell.length_a   1.000
_cell.length_b   1.000
_cell.length_c   1.000
_cell.angle_alpha   90.00
_cell.angle_beta   90.00
_cell.angle_gamma   90.00
#
_symmetry.space_group_name_H-M   'P 1'
#
loop_
_entity.id
_entity.type
_entity.pdbx_description
1 polymer ?
#
loop_
_entity_poly.entity_id
_entity_poly.type
_entity_poly.pdbx_seq_one_letter_code
_entity_poly.pdbx_strand_id
1 'polypeptide(L)'
;MKINSLTIVGGGSAGWMTAALLSKYSDIKITLIESENINTIGVGESTLEHFNKLLRRLQLKDKEWMSKCKATYKTSIAFKNWREGKGERFQYPFGYFDYDNFKNDPIQFFKLQSLYGKDLYPAEDFARFCNHNTFLAEESKLSRQIDKTFGNFNFDNDTAYHIDADLFGEYLRDNICVQNGVNHIMGDVNDVVIDAEGNISHLTCNNKIIKSDLYIDCTGFKSLLLEKNLNVPFVSFKDELFNDKAISVRTPYINKESQMHSYTDCVAMSAGWIWNIPLWHRLGR
;
A
#
# COMPACT_ATOMS: atom_id res chain seq x y z
N MET A 1 12.89 23.01 19.78
CA MET A 1 11.95 23.84 19.01
C MET A 1 10.57 23.20 19.11
N LYS A 2 9.51 23.98 19.42
CA LYS A 2 8.13 23.48 19.44
C LYS A 2 7.53 23.70 18.05
N ILE A 3 7.06 22.64 17.39
CA ILE A 3 6.40 22.73 16.10
C ILE A 3 4.92 23.04 16.34
N ASN A 4 4.44 24.18 15.83
CA ASN A 4 3.05 24.62 15.97
C ASN A 4 2.32 24.62 14.61
N SER A 5 3.08 24.64 13.52
CA SER A 5 2.56 24.65 12.15
C SER A 5 3.33 23.73 11.23
N LEU A 6 2.62 23.10 10.30
CA LEU A 6 3.16 22.14 9.35
C LEU A 6 2.54 22.35 7.97
N THR A 7 3.36 22.36 6.92
CA THR A 7 2.89 22.31 5.55
C THR A 7 3.28 20.99 4.89
N ILE A 8 2.29 20.25 4.35
CA ILE A 8 2.47 19.06 3.53
C ILE A 8 2.32 19.47 2.07
N VAL A 9 3.30 19.15 1.24
CA VAL A 9 3.25 19.41 -0.20
C VAL A 9 3.04 18.09 -0.93
N GLY A 10 1.90 17.98 -1.62
CA GLY A 10 1.46 16.79 -2.35
C GLY A 10 0.21 16.16 -1.76
N GLY A 11 -0.87 16.15 -2.57
CA GLY A 11 -2.20 15.60 -2.23
C GLY A 11 -2.42 14.14 -2.61
N GLY A 12 -1.36 13.39 -2.86
CA GLY A 12 -1.45 11.94 -3.08
C GLY A 12 -1.71 11.17 -1.78
N SER A 13 -1.73 9.84 -1.87
CA SER A 13 -2.00 8.95 -0.71
C SER A 13 -1.10 9.24 0.48
N ALA A 14 0.21 9.49 0.26
CA ALA A 14 1.15 9.79 1.33
C ALA A 14 0.79 11.09 2.06
N GLY A 15 0.45 12.15 1.32
CA GLY A 15 0.08 13.43 1.90
C GLY A 15 -1.20 13.34 2.74
N TRP A 16 -2.25 12.76 2.19
CA TRP A 16 -3.53 12.62 2.91
C TRP A 16 -3.45 11.66 4.09
N MET A 17 -2.70 10.55 4.01
CA MET A 17 -2.46 9.67 5.16
C MET A 17 -1.69 10.36 6.27
N THR A 18 -0.67 11.15 5.91
CA THR A 18 0.11 11.95 6.87
C THR A 18 -0.77 13.02 7.53
N ALA A 19 -1.54 13.77 6.75
CA ALA A 19 -2.46 14.78 7.26
C ALA A 19 -3.52 14.17 8.18
N ALA A 20 -4.11 13.02 7.81
CA ALA A 20 -5.12 12.34 8.61
C ALA A 20 -4.60 11.89 9.98
N LEU A 21 -3.39 11.30 10.03
CA LEU A 21 -2.78 10.90 11.29
C LEU A 21 -2.47 12.11 12.16
N LEU A 22 -1.78 13.10 11.61
CA LEU A 22 -1.35 14.25 12.38
C LEU A 22 -2.52 15.11 12.86
N SER A 23 -3.54 15.31 12.05
CA SER A 23 -4.74 16.07 12.45
C SER A 23 -5.55 15.39 13.54
N LYS A 24 -5.42 14.08 13.71
CA LYS A 24 -6.12 13.32 14.75
C LYS A 24 -5.35 13.26 16.08
N TYR A 25 -4.03 13.30 16.02
CA TYR A 25 -3.17 13.01 17.19
C TYR A 25 -2.28 14.18 17.60
N SER A 26 -2.44 15.35 17.01
CA SER A 26 -1.70 16.55 17.40
C SER A 26 -2.55 17.81 17.26
N ASP A 27 -2.16 18.85 17.97
CA ASP A 27 -2.75 20.20 17.90
C ASP A 27 -2.00 21.10 16.88
N ILE A 28 -1.17 20.51 16.01
CA ILE A 28 -0.39 21.22 15.00
C ILE A 28 -1.32 21.76 13.92
N LYS A 29 -1.18 23.03 13.56
CA LYS A 29 -1.90 23.59 12.41
C LYS A 29 -1.34 23.04 11.12
N ILE A 30 -2.15 22.27 10.39
CA ILE A 30 -1.73 21.57 9.18
C ILE A 30 -2.29 22.29 7.96
N THR A 31 -1.42 22.59 7.00
CA THR A 31 -1.78 23.01 5.64
C THR A 31 -1.33 21.91 4.69
N LEU A 32 -2.20 21.50 3.77
CA LEU A 32 -1.85 20.60 2.68
C LEU A 32 -2.06 21.31 1.34
N ILE A 33 -1.02 21.31 0.51
CA ILE A 33 -1.05 21.89 -0.83
C ILE A 33 -1.13 20.77 -1.85
N GLU A 34 -2.13 20.81 -2.71
CA GLU A 34 -2.40 19.85 -3.76
C GLU A 34 -2.53 20.52 -5.12
N SER A 35 -1.81 20.03 -6.11
CA SER A 35 -1.86 20.56 -7.48
C SER A 35 -3.07 19.98 -8.23
N GLU A 36 -3.79 20.84 -8.94
CA GLU A 36 -4.85 20.42 -9.88
C GLU A 36 -4.27 19.82 -11.17
N ASN A 37 -3.00 20.14 -11.47
CA ASN A 37 -2.35 19.78 -12.73
C ASN A 37 -1.57 18.47 -12.69
N ILE A 38 -1.38 17.89 -11.48
CA ILE A 38 -0.59 16.68 -11.28
C ILE A 38 -1.52 15.57 -10.79
N ASN A 39 -1.85 14.66 -11.69
CA ASN A 39 -2.65 13.50 -11.35
C ASN A 39 -1.85 12.54 -10.44
N THR A 40 -2.52 11.95 -9.48
CA THR A 40 -1.95 10.87 -8.67
C THR A 40 -1.65 9.66 -9.56
N ILE A 41 -0.46 9.11 -9.42
CA ILE A 41 -0.09 7.87 -10.11
C ILE A 41 -0.71 6.72 -9.31
N GLY A 42 -2.00 6.45 -9.53
CA GLY A 42 -2.75 5.38 -8.88
C GLY A 42 -3.01 4.22 -9.82
N VAL A 43 -2.43 3.08 -9.56
CA VAL A 43 -2.68 1.82 -10.31
C VAL A 43 -3.90 1.09 -9.75
N GLY A 44 -4.01 1.14 -8.49
CA GLY A 44 -4.64 0.29 -7.50
C GLY A 44 -3.56 -0.21 -6.57
N GLU A 45 -3.63 0.15 -5.32
CA GLU A 45 -2.57 -0.17 -4.36
C GLU A 45 -2.82 -1.51 -3.70
N SER A 46 -1.77 -2.31 -3.63
CA SER A 46 -1.76 -3.58 -2.94
C SER A 46 -1.07 -3.41 -1.60
N THR A 47 -1.83 -3.27 -0.53
CA THR A 47 -1.30 -3.00 0.81
C THR A 47 -0.75 -4.25 1.50
N LEU A 48 -0.13 -4.06 2.64
CA LEU A 48 0.31 -5.09 3.58
C LEU A 48 -0.43 -4.92 4.91
N GLU A 49 -0.31 -5.89 5.81
CA GLU A 49 -0.98 -5.88 7.12
C GLU A 49 -0.66 -4.63 7.97
N HIS A 50 0.47 -3.99 7.72
CA HIS A 50 0.82 -2.72 8.39
C HIS A 50 -0.19 -1.60 8.11
N PHE A 51 -0.86 -1.64 6.96
CA PHE A 51 -1.92 -0.70 6.62
C PHE A 51 -3.10 -0.78 7.60
N ASN A 52 -3.37 -1.96 8.16
CA ASN A 52 -4.41 -2.15 9.17
C ASN A 52 -4.14 -1.32 10.44
N LYS A 53 -2.86 -1.08 10.77
CA LYS A 53 -2.49 -0.20 11.89
C LYS A 53 -2.90 1.25 11.64
N LEU A 54 -2.78 1.72 10.39
CA LEU A 54 -3.27 3.04 10.00
C LEU A 54 -4.80 3.12 10.16
N LEU A 55 -5.52 2.15 9.59
CA LEU A 55 -6.99 2.11 9.65
C LEU A 55 -7.49 2.10 11.10
N ARG A 56 -6.88 1.28 11.95
CA ARG A 56 -7.20 1.25 13.40
C ARG A 56 -6.93 2.58 14.10
N ARG A 57 -5.77 3.19 13.85
CA ARG A 57 -5.46 4.52 14.43
C ARG A 57 -6.46 5.58 13.97
N LEU A 58 -6.84 5.56 12.72
CA LEU A 58 -7.87 6.45 12.19
C LEU A 58 -9.29 6.05 12.61
N GLN A 59 -9.48 4.86 13.22
CA GLN A 59 -10.78 4.30 13.64
C GLN A 59 -11.72 4.08 12.45
N LEU A 60 -11.16 3.77 11.29
CA LEU A 60 -11.93 3.49 10.09
C LEU A 60 -12.51 2.07 10.14
N LYS A 61 -13.80 1.96 9.89
CA LYS A 61 -14.51 0.69 9.80
C LYS A 61 -14.71 0.33 8.33
N ASP A 62 -14.41 -0.90 7.96
CA ASP A 62 -14.46 -1.37 6.56
C ASP A 62 -15.77 -1.03 5.85
N LYS A 63 -16.90 -1.19 6.53
CA LYS A 63 -18.22 -0.87 5.99
C LYS A 63 -18.40 0.60 5.60
N GLU A 64 -17.58 1.50 6.13
CA GLU A 64 -17.69 2.94 5.92
C GLU A 64 -16.83 3.42 4.75
N TRP A 65 -15.59 2.89 4.63
CA TRP A 65 -14.63 3.38 3.66
C TRP A 65 -14.46 2.47 2.43
N MET A 66 -14.53 1.13 2.58
CA MET A 66 -14.20 0.21 1.47
C MET A 66 -15.07 0.42 0.24
N SER A 67 -16.38 0.59 0.42
CA SER A 67 -17.30 0.80 -0.71
C SER A 67 -17.02 2.10 -1.45
N LYS A 68 -16.69 3.15 -0.72
CA LYS A 68 -16.34 4.47 -1.28
C LYS A 68 -15.01 4.41 -2.04
N CYS A 69 -14.04 3.68 -1.53
CA CYS A 69 -12.72 3.54 -2.12
C CYS A 69 -12.58 2.35 -3.08
N LYS A 70 -13.70 1.67 -3.43
CA LYS A 70 -13.69 0.49 -4.31
C LYS A 70 -12.68 -0.58 -3.88
N ALA A 71 -12.45 -0.67 -2.58
CA ALA A 71 -11.48 -1.57 -1.99
C ALA A 71 -11.96 -3.02 -2.00
N THR A 72 -11.01 -3.95 -2.00
CA THR A 72 -11.23 -5.38 -1.79
C THR A 72 -10.27 -5.90 -0.72
N TYR A 73 -10.58 -7.03 -0.12
CA TYR A 73 -9.67 -7.69 0.82
C TYR A 73 -8.53 -8.39 0.09
N LYS A 74 -7.40 -8.45 0.77
CA LYS A 74 -6.20 -9.16 0.33
C LYS A 74 -5.69 -10.06 1.44
N THR A 75 -5.47 -11.35 1.13
CA THR A 75 -5.00 -12.37 2.08
C THR A 75 -3.67 -12.98 1.71
N SER A 76 -3.19 -12.69 0.49
CA SER A 76 -1.97 -13.30 -0.04
C SER A 76 -1.38 -12.52 -1.20
N ILE A 77 -0.19 -12.92 -1.62
CA ILE A 77 0.40 -12.61 -2.91
C ILE A 77 0.61 -13.95 -3.62
N ALA A 78 0.08 -14.10 -4.82
CA ALA A 78 0.34 -15.25 -5.68
C ALA A 78 1.47 -14.95 -6.65
N PHE A 79 2.47 -15.81 -6.70
CA PHE A 79 3.59 -15.72 -7.64
C PHE A 79 3.43 -16.78 -8.71
N LYS A 80 3.41 -16.37 -9.98
CA LYS A 80 3.26 -17.25 -11.14
C LYS A 80 4.46 -17.12 -12.08
N ASN A 81 4.98 -18.24 -12.56
CA ASN A 81 6.11 -18.33 -13.49
C ASN A 81 7.46 -17.79 -12.93
N TRP A 82 7.62 -17.71 -11.63
CA TRP A 82 8.85 -17.16 -11.03
C TRP A 82 10.00 -18.16 -10.93
N ARG A 83 9.73 -19.44 -11.10
CA ARG A 83 10.74 -20.50 -10.99
C ARG A 83 11.14 -21.08 -12.34
N GLU A 84 10.20 -21.70 -13.07
CA GLU A 84 10.49 -22.41 -14.32
C GLU A 84 9.80 -21.79 -15.55
N GLY A 85 8.86 -20.89 -15.35
CA GLY A 85 8.08 -20.28 -16.42
C GLY A 85 7.08 -21.23 -17.09
N LYS A 86 6.74 -22.34 -16.44
CA LYS A 86 5.87 -23.42 -16.98
C LYS A 86 4.44 -23.37 -16.45
N GLY A 87 4.03 -22.24 -15.90
CA GLY A 87 2.69 -22.07 -15.32
C GLY A 87 2.60 -22.39 -13.84
N GLU A 88 3.72 -22.72 -13.20
CA GLU A 88 3.77 -22.97 -11.77
C GLU A 88 3.32 -21.73 -10.97
N ARG A 89 2.68 -21.98 -9.82
CA ARG A 89 2.15 -20.94 -8.96
C ARG A 89 2.31 -21.34 -7.50
N PHE A 90 2.70 -20.39 -6.68
CA PHE A 90 2.69 -20.54 -5.24
C PHE A 90 2.10 -19.29 -4.58
N GLN A 91 1.55 -19.48 -3.37
CA GLN A 91 1.00 -18.42 -2.55
C GLN A 91 1.99 -18.01 -1.47
N TYR A 92 2.00 -16.70 -1.19
CA TYR A 92 2.61 -16.12 -0.01
C TYR A 92 1.50 -15.52 0.87
N PRO A 93 0.85 -16.36 1.69
CA PRO A 93 -0.28 -15.95 2.51
C PRO A 93 0.17 -15.00 3.62
N PHE A 94 -0.73 -14.13 4.06
CA PHE A 94 -0.52 -13.34 5.26
C PHE A 94 -0.77 -14.16 6.52
N GLY A 95 -0.30 -13.62 7.66
CA GLY A 95 -0.39 -14.28 8.95
C GLY A 95 0.88 -15.01 9.35
N TYR A 96 0.85 -15.53 10.55
CA TYR A 96 1.99 -16.23 11.14
C TYR A 96 1.88 -17.73 10.91
N PHE A 97 3.02 -18.39 10.76
CA PHE A 97 3.10 -19.84 10.86
C PHE A 97 2.76 -20.26 12.30
N ASP A 98 1.92 -21.27 12.43
CA ASP A 98 1.58 -21.83 13.74
C ASP A 98 2.68 -22.79 14.20
N TYR A 99 3.72 -22.22 14.82
CA TYR A 99 4.85 -22.99 15.34
C TYR A 99 4.50 -23.82 16.59
N ASP A 100 3.42 -23.48 17.30
CA ASP A 100 3.03 -24.14 18.55
C ASP A 100 2.33 -25.48 18.28
N ASN A 101 1.74 -25.64 17.11
CA ASN A 101 1.19 -26.89 16.65
C ASN A 101 2.18 -27.59 15.70
N PHE A 102 3.07 -28.40 16.21
CA PHE A 102 4.09 -29.16 15.46
C PHE A 102 3.58 -29.93 14.23
N LYS A 103 2.30 -29.93 13.96
CA LYS A 103 1.69 -30.62 12.82
C LYS A 103 2.02 -30.00 11.47
N ASN A 104 2.36 -28.70 11.43
CA ASN A 104 2.60 -27.92 10.21
C ASN A 104 3.96 -27.19 10.23
N ASP A 105 4.94 -27.76 10.92
CA ASP A 105 6.30 -27.22 10.98
C ASP A 105 6.93 -27.23 9.56
N PRO A 106 7.44 -26.07 9.09
CA PRO A 106 8.17 -25.99 7.82
C PRO A 106 9.27 -27.04 7.65
N ILE A 107 9.97 -27.41 8.74
CA ILE A 107 11.01 -28.44 8.73
C ILE A 107 10.43 -29.81 8.38
N GLN A 108 9.21 -30.11 8.82
CA GLN A 108 8.55 -31.39 8.48
C GLN A 108 8.26 -31.49 6.99
N PHE A 109 7.88 -30.39 6.32
CA PHE A 109 7.68 -30.40 4.88
C PHE A 109 8.93 -30.86 4.14
N PHE A 110 10.08 -30.29 4.47
CA PHE A 110 11.36 -30.66 3.85
C PHE A 110 11.79 -32.08 4.19
N LYS A 111 11.51 -32.55 5.42
CA LYS A 111 11.75 -33.97 5.80
C LYS A 111 10.87 -34.92 4.98
N LEU A 112 9.59 -34.60 4.83
CA LEU A 112 8.67 -35.41 4.03
C LEU A 112 9.06 -35.41 2.55
N GLN A 113 9.43 -34.23 2.01
CA GLN A 113 9.93 -34.12 0.65
C GLN A 113 11.23 -34.93 0.44
N SER A 114 12.14 -34.92 1.42
CA SER A 114 13.37 -35.72 1.37
C SER A 114 13.12 -37.23 1.43
N LEU A 115 12.13 -37.66 2.22
CA LEU A 115 11.81 -39.08 2.40
C LEU A 115 10.97 -39.68 1.27
N TYR A 116 10.01 -38.90 0.76
CA TYR A 116 8.98 -39.38 -0.17
C TYR A 116 9.08 -38.78 -1.57
N GLY A 117 9.97 -37.83 -1.79
CA GLY A 117 10.23 -37.21 -3.07
C GLY A 117 9.39 -35.97 -3.36
N LYS A 118 9.87 -35.23 -4.37
CA LYS A 118 9.26 -33.95 -4.80
C LYS A 118 7.93 -34.13 -5.54
N ASP A 119 7.66 -35.31 -6.05
CA ASP A 119 6.40 -35.60 -6.75
C ASP A 119 5.22 -35.66 -5.78
N LEU A 120 5.47 -36.17 -4.56
CA LEU A 120 4.45 -36.24 -3.50
C LEU A 120 4.40 -34.96 -2.63
N TYR A 121 5.51 -34.24 -2.53
CA TYR A 121 5.62 -32.99 -1.79
C TYR A 121 6.26 -31.90 -2.70
N PRO A 122 5.55 -31.42 -3.71
CA PRO A 122 6.06 -30.39 -4.59
C PRO A 122 6.23 -29.08 -3.84
N ALA A 123 7.22 -28.28 -4.23
CA ALA A 123 7.55 -27.03 -3.53
C ALA A 123 6.37 -26.02 -3.52
N GLU A 124 5.49 -26.11 -4.49
CA GLU A 124 4.27 -25.31 -4.61
C GLU A 124 3.30 -25.52 -3.44
N ASP A 125 3.30 -26.72 -2.85
CA ASP A 125 2.42 -27.06 -1.73
C ASP A 125 2.97 -26.66 -0.37
N PHE A 126 4.20 -26.11 -0.32
CA PHE A 126 4.81 -25.67 0.93
C PHE A 126 3.92 -24.69 1.71
N ALA A 127 3.37 -23.68 1.05
CA ALA A 127 2.48 -22.72 1.70
C ALA A 127 1.20 -23.37 2.23
N ARG A 128 0.61 -24.30 1.48
CA ARG A 128 -0.57 -25.06 1.91
C ARG A 128 -0.27 -25.92 3.15
N PHE A 129 0.91 -26.53 3.17
CA PHE A 129 1.32 -27.36 4.30
C PHE A 129 1.53 -26.53 5.57
N CYS A 130 2.14 -25.34 5.45
CA CYS A 130 2.59 -24.54 6.59
C CYS A 130 1.55 -23.51 7.06
N ASN A 131 0.62 -23.09 6.20
CA ASN A 131 -0.31 -21.99 6.51
C ASN A 131 -1.71 -22.24 5.94
N HIS A 132 -2.68 -22.41 6.83
CA HIS A 132 -4.09 -22.65 6.46
C HIS A 132 -4.73 -21.51 5.68
N ASN A 133 -4.23 -20.27 5.82
CA ASN A 133 -4.73 -19.12 5.08
C ASN A 133 -4.50 -19.26 3.58
N THR A 134 -3.58 -20.14 3.16
CA THR A 134 -3.37 -20.46 1.75
C THR A 134 -4.65 -20.96 1.09
N PHE A 135 -5.40 -21.84 1.73
CA PHE A 135 -6.67 -22.36 1.19
C PHE A 135 -7.73 -21.25 1.08
N LEU A 136 -7.78 -20.34 2.07
CA LEU A 136 -8.69 -19.21 2.01
C LEU A 136 -8.34 -18.30 0.83
N ALA A 137 -7.06 -18.04 0.63
CA ALA A 137 -6.59 -17.23 -0.49
C ALA A 137 -6.92 -17.86 -1.85
N GLU A 138 -6.62 -19.14 -2.03
CA GLU A 138 -6.87 -19.88 -3.27
C GLU A 138 -8.35 -19.92 -3.65
N GLU A 139 -9.22 -20.09 -2.65
CA GLU A 139 -10.67 -20.08 -2.84
C GLU A 139 -11.27 -18.67 -2.83
N SER A 140 -10.45 -17.63 -2.70
CA SER A 140 -10.86 -16.23 -2.57
C SER A 140 -11.94 -16.02 -1.48
N LYS A 141 -11.76 -16.70 -0.37
CA LYS A 141 -12.65 -16.66 0.79
C LYS A 141 -12.01 -15.96 1.98
N LEU A 142 -12.86 -15.41 2.83
CA LEU A 142 -12.47 -14.81 4.09
C LEU A 142 -13.34 -15.39 5.20
N SER A 143 -12.72 -15.70 6.33
CA SER A 143 -13.46 -15.97 7.55
C SER A 143 -13.53 -14.71 8.39
N ARG A 144 -14.70 -14.08 8.45
CA ARG A 144 -14.99 -13.00 9.38
C ARG A 144 -16.01 -13.49 10.38
N GLN A 145 -15.60 -14.36 11.29
CA GLN A 145 -16.41 -14.63 12.46
C GLN A 145 -16.22 -13.50 13.46
N ILE A 146 -17.29 -12.81 13.77
CA ILE A 146 -17.37 -11.91 14.92
C ILE A 146 -17.16 -12.80 16.14
N ASP A 147 -16.12 -12.53 16.93
CA ASP A 147 -15.75 -13.21 18.17
C ASP A 147 -15.13 -14.62 18.07
N LYS A 148 -14.83 -15.16 16.90
CA LYS A 148 -14.11 -16.43 16.79
C LYS A 148 -13.08 -16.38 15.66
N THR A 149 -11.87 -16.84 15.98
CA THR A 149 -10.88 -17.15 14.97
C THR A 149 -11.27 -18.47 14.29
N PHE A 150 -11.23 -18.52 12.96
CA PHE A 150 -11.30 -19.77 12.23
C PHE A 150 -9.91 -20.40 12.26
N GLY A 151 -9.74 -21.43 13.04
CA GLY A 151 -8.38 -21.87 13.37
C GLY A 151 -7.60 -20.72 14.03
N ASN A 152 -6.42 -20.41 13.51
CA ASN A 152 -5.58 -19.29 13.96
C ASN A 152 -5.74 -18.03 13.12
N PHE A 153 -6.73 -17.94 12.24
CA PHE A 153 -6.96 -16.78 11.40
C PHE A 153 -7.32 -15.55 12.23
N ASN A 154 -6.48 -14.53 12.16
CA ASN A 154 -6.71 -13.25 12.79
C ASN A 154 -6.90 -12.19 11.70
N PHE A 155 -8.12 -11.68 11.57
CA PHE A 155 -8.46 -10.74 10.51
C PHE A 155 -7.51 -9.53 10.43
N ASP A 156 -7.06 -9.02 11.56
CA ASP A 156 -6.19 -7.84 11.63
C ASP A 156 -4.75 -8.09 11.18
N ASN A 157 -4.27 -9.34 11.31
CA ASN A 157 -2.90 -9.71 10.98
C ASN A 157 -2.80 -10.49 9.67
N ASP A 158 -3.89 -11.18 9.28
CA ASP A 158 -3.89 -12.12 8.17
C ASP A 158 -4.56 -11.54 6.92
N THR A 159 -4.97 -10.27 6.98
CA THR A 159 -5.52 -9.55 5.84
C THR A 159 -4.82 -8.23 5.60
N ALA A 160 -4.96 -7.76 4.39
CA ALA A 160 -4.69 -6.41 3.95
C ALA A 160 -5.77 -6.01 2.94
N TYR A 161 -5.50 -5.03 2.10
CA TYR A 161 -6.48 -4.51 1.15
C TYR A 161 -5.86 -4.22 -0.20
N HIS A 162 -6.67 -4.31 -1.25
CA HIS A 162 -6.45 -3.59 -2.48
C HIS A 162 -7.29 -2.32 -2.42
N ILE A 163 -6.71 -1.18 -2.72
CA ILE A 163 -7.39 0.12 -2.64
C ILE A 163 -7.20 0.92 -3.91
N ASP A 164 -8.18 1.72 -4.26
CA ASP A 164 -8.00 2.80 -5.22
C ASP A 164 -7.39 3.98 -4.45
N ALA A 165 -6.15 4.33 -4.78
CA ALA A 165 -5.36 5.32 -4.04
C ALA A 165 -5.97 6.72 -4.13
N ASP A 166 -6.54 7.07 -5.29
CA ASP A 166 -7.16 8.36 -5.53
C ASP A 166 -8.40 8.49 -4.63
N LEU A 167 -9.30 7.49 -4.70
CA LEU A 167 -10.51 7.46 -3.90
C LEU A 167 -10.23 7.39 -2.39
N PHE A 168 -9.14 6.71 -1.99
CA PHE A 168 -8.77 6.66 -0.59
C PHE A 168 -8.22 8.01 -0.09
N GLY A 169 -7.41 8.69 -0.90
CA GLY A 169 -6.96 10.05 -0.62
C GLY A 169 -8.13 11.03 -0.47
N GLU A 170 -9.08 11.02 -1.41
CA GLU A 170 -10.31 11.82 -1.34
C GLU A 170 -11.12 11.50 -0.09
N TYR A 171 -11.26 10.21 0.23
CA TYR A 171 -11.98 9.79 1.42
C TYR A 171 -11.34 10.34 2.71
N LEU A 172 -10.02 10.27 2.84
CA LEU A 172 -9.29 10.81 3.99
C LEU A 172 -9.42 12.34 4.07
N ARG A 173 -9.31 13.03 2.92
CA ARG A 173 -9.53 14.48 2.83
C ARG A 173 -10.89 14.87 3.41
N ASP A 174 -11.95 14.31 2.84
CA ASP A 174 -13.31 14.77 3.08
C ASP A 174 -13.91 14.29 4.41
N ASN A 175 -13.53 13.09 4.86
CA ASN A 175 -14.14 12.49 6.04
C ASN A 175 -13.28 12.60 7.31
N ILE A 176 -12.02 13.03 7.20
CA ILE A 176 -11.09 13.14 8.34
C ILE A 176 -10.41 14.50 8.34
N CYS A 177 -9.59 14.79 7.32
CA CYS A 177 -8.66 15.90 7.37
C CYS A 177 -9.36 17.26 7.46
N VAL A 178 -10.29 17.53 6.55
CA VAL A 178 -11.04 18.80 6.53
C VAL A 178 -11.89 18.96 7.80
N GLN A 179 -12.49 17.88 8.28
CA GLN A 179 -13.27 17.89 9.51
C GLN A 179 -12.42 18.16 10.76
N ASN A 180 -11.14 17.77 10.73
CA ASN A 180 -10.18 18.04 11.80
C ASN A 180 -9.42 19.37 11.60
N GLY A 181 -9.86 20.22 10.66
CA GLY A 181 -9.31 21.57 10.49
C GLY A 181 -8.03 21.65 9.66
N VAL A 182 -7.71 20.62 8.86
CA VAL A 182 -6.62 20.71 7.87
C VAL A 182 -6.99 21.76 6.83
N ASN A 183 -6.13 22.75 6.66
CA ASN A 183 -6.28 23.78 5.62
C ASN A 183 -5.83 23.19 4.27
N HIS A 184 -6.78 22.90 3.39
CA HIS A 184 -6.51 22.40 2.05
C HIS A 184 -6.39 23.54 1.05
N ILE A 185 -5.26 23.60 0.37
CA ILE A 185 -4.98 24.59 -0.68
C ILE A 185 -4.82 23.86 -2.02
N MET A 186 -5.72 24.16 -2.96
CA MET A 186 -5.55 23.75 -4.35
C MET A 186 -4.65 24.73 -5.06
N GLY A 187 -3.56 24.24 -5.64
CA GLY A 187 -2.61 25.06 -6.39
C GLY A 187 -1.22 24.48 -6.49
N ASP A 188 -0.42 25.06 -7.35
CA ASP A 188 0.98 24.68 -7.55
C ASP A 188 1.90 25.48 -6.63
N VAL A 189 2.90 24.80 -6.06
CA VAL A 189 4.03 25.49 -5.42
C VAL A 189 4.89 26.09 -6.51
N ASN A 190 4.90 27.42 -6.57
CA ASN A 190 5.60 28.18 -7.59
C ASN A 190 7.07 28.41 -7.22
N ASP A 191 7.34 28.59 -5.92
CA ASP A 191 8.68 28.87 -5.40
C ASP A 191 8.87 28.29 -4.01
N VAL A 192 10.13 27.94 -3.68
CA VAL A 192 10.58 27.44 -2.38
C VAL A 192 11.79 28.30 -1.96
N VAL A 193 11.58 29.15 -0.99
CA VAL A 193 12.63 30.08 -0.53
C VAL A 193 13.40 29.46 0.61
N ILE A 194 14.73 29.39 0.44
CA ILE A 194 15.68 28.87 1.42
C ILE A 194 16.33 30.05 2.16
N ASP A 195 16.45 29.94 3.48
CA ASP A 195 17.12 30.93 4.32
C ASP A 195 18.65 30.76 4.30
N ALA A 196 19.34 31.67 5.00
CA ALA A 196 20.80 31.65 5.07
C ALA A 196 21.37 30.42 5.79
N GLU A 197 20.58 29.78 6.62
CA GLU A 197 20.91 28.58 7.39
C GLU A 197 20.62 27.28 6.58
N GLY A 198 20.05 27.39 5.38
CA GLY A 198 19.74 26.25 4.52
C GLY A 198 18.37 25.61 4.79
N ASN A 199 17.52 26.24 5.58
CA ASN A 199 16.16 25.76 5.85
C ASN A 199 15.14 26.37 4.89
N ILE A 200 14.00 25.72 4.71
CA ILE A 200 12.88 26.30 3.96
C ILE A 200 12.27 27.43 4.80
N SER A 201 12.44 28.66 4.35
CA SER A 201 11.85 29.85 4.96
C SER A 201 10.34 29.93 4.72
N HIS A 202 9.94 29.72 3.46
CA HIS A 202 8.53 29.70 3.06
C HIS A 202 8.35 29.10 1.66
N LEU A 203 7.10 28.78 1.34
CA LEU A 203 6.66 28.41 0.00
C LEU A 203 5.81 29.52 -0.58
N THR A 204 5.78 29.62 -1.91
CA THR A 204 4.82 30.45 -2.63
C THR A 204 3.86 29.56 -3.40
N CYS A 205 2.56 29.73 -3.16
CA CYS A 205 1.49 29.03 -3.86
C CYS A 205 0.36 30.01 -4.18
N ASN A 206 -0.09 30.06 -5.43
CA ASN A 206 -1.15 30.96 -5.87
C ASN A 206 -0.88 32.43 -5.48
N ASN A 207 0.35 32.91 -5.63
CA ASN A 207 0.83 34.26 -5.24
C ASN A 207 0.69 34.55 -3.72
N LYS A 208 0.52 33.52 -2.87
CA LYS A 208 0.48 33.67 -1.43
C LYS A 208 1.72 33.00 -0.80
N ILE A 209 2.24 33.67 0.21
CA ILE A 209 3.35 33.14 1.02
C ILE A 209 2.77 32.19 2.08
N ILE A 210 3.32 30.98 2.15
CA ILE A 210 2.94 29.95 3.13
C ILE A 210 4.15 29.65 3.98
N LYS A 211 4.05 29.99 5.29
CA LYS A 211 5.09 29.74 6.28
C LYS A 211 4.64 28.69 7.28
N SER A 212 5.54 27.79 7.64
CA SER A 212 5.35 26.78 8.66
C SER A 212 6.66 26.49 9.38
N ASP A 213 6.56 25.92 10.58
CA ASP A 213 7.73 25.47 11.35
C ASP A 213 8.36 24.22 10.77
N LEU A 214 7.58 23.42 10.03
CA LEU A 214 8.02 22.18 9.37
C LEU A 214 7.35 22.00 8.03
N TYR A 215 8.07 21.42 7.07
CA TYR A 215 7.58 21.06 5.76
C TYR A 215 7.76 19.56 5.52
N ILE A 216 6.75 18.90 4.93
CA ILE A 216 6.80 17.49 4.54
C ILE A 216 6.65 17.40 3.02
N ASP A 217 7.64 16.78 2.37
CA ASP A 217 7.62 16.52 0.94
C ASP A 217 6.88 15.22 0.63
N CYS A 218 5.66 15.33 0.11
CA CYS A 218 4.85 14.24 -0.39
C CYS A 218 4.63 14.33 -1.91
N THR A 219 5.58 14.97 -2.63
CA THR A 219 5.48 15.22 -4.08
C THR A 219 5.89 14.01 -4.94
N GLY A 220 6.09 12.85 -4.34
CA GLY A 220 6.43 11.60 -5.03
C GLY A 220 7.76 11.71 -5.79
N PHE A 221 7.79 11.22 -7.02
CA PHE A 221 9.00 11.23 -7.85
C PHE A 221 9.53 12.64 -8.19
N LYS A 222 8.72 13.68 -8.00
CA LYS A 222 9.17 15.06 -8.22
C LYS A 222 10.16 15.51 -7.17
N SER A 223 10.02 15.01 -5.92
CA SER A 223 10.87 15.34 -4.76
C SER A 223 11.15 16.85 -4.69
N LEU A 224 10.06 17.63 -4.71
CA LEU A 224 10.12 19.08 -4.93
C LEU A 224 10.92 19.81 -3.86
N LEU A 225 10.71 19.46 -2.59
CA LEU A 225 11.39 20.12 -1.49
C LEU A 225 12.79 19.52 -1.28
N LEU A 226 12.86 18.19 -1.18
CA LEU A 226 14.06 17.50 -0.74
C LEU A 226 15.17 17.51 -1.81
N GLU A 227 14.86 17.05 -3.03
CA GLU A 227 15.86 16.98 -4.11
C GLU A 227 16.01 18.31 -4.82
N LYS A 228 14.89 18.91 -5.29
CA LYS A 228 14.94 20.06 -6.19
C LYS A 228 15.38 21.35 -5.49
N ASN A 229 15.00 21.58 -4.24
CA ASN A 229 15.28 22.81 -3.53
C ASN A 229 16.31 22.69 -2.41
N LEU A 230 16.31 21.58 -1.65
CA LEU A 230 17.32 21.34 -0.61
C LEU A 230 18.55 20.60 -1.13
N ASN A 231 18.58 20.27 -2.43
CA ASN A 231 19.72 19.63 -3.10
C ASN A 231 20.20 18.32 -2.44
N VAL A 232 19.29 17.57 -1.82
CA VAL A 232 19.60 16.24 -1.32
C VAL A 232 19.68 15.28 -2.51
N PRO A 233 20.82 14.64 -2.78
CA PRO A 233 21.00 13.87 -3.99
C PRO A 233 20.18 12.57 -3.94
N PHE A 234 19.64 12.17 -5.09
CA PHE A 234 19.05 10.84 -5.26
C PHE A 234 20.15 9.78 -5.22
N VAL A 235 19.96 8.75 -4.39
CA VAL A 235 20.85 7.60 -4.32
C VAL A 235 20.30 6.48 -5.19
N SER A 236 21.03 6.15 -6.26
CA SER A 236 20.62 5.10 -7.19
C SER A 236 20.98 3.70 -6.67
N PHE A 237 20.04 2.78 -6.71
CA PHE A 237 20.23 1.34 -6.43
C PHE A 237 20.22 0.49 -7.71
N LYS A 238 20.49 1.08 -8.87
CA LYS A 238 20.38 0.40 -10.18
C LYS A 238 21.30 -0.82 -10.33
N ASP A 239 22.41 -0.85 -9.60
CA ASP A 239 23.35 -1.97 -9.64
C ASP A 239 22.85 -3.20 -8.87
N GLU A 240 21.82 -3.03 -8.03
CA GLU A 240 21.16 -4.06 -7.22
C GLU A 240 19.71 -4.28 -7.67
N LEU A 241 19.01 -3.21 -8.03
CA LEU A 241 17.63 -3.20 -8.48
C LEU A 241 17.58 -2.79 -9.96
N PHE A 242 17.58 -3.76 -10.84
CA PHE A 242 17.71 -3.54 -12.30
C PHE A 242 16.49 -2.94 -12.96
N ASN A 243 15.29 -3.13 -12.38
CA ASN A 243 14.05 -2.62 -12.94
C ASN A 243 13.87 -1.16 -12.58
N ASP A 244 13.95 -0.29 -13.58
CA ASP A 244 13.92 1.16 -13.43
C ASP A 244 12.67 1.82 -14.03
N LYS A 245 11.76 1.02 -14.59
CA LYS A 245 10.53 1.51 -15.25
C LYS A 245 9.32 0.69 -14.85
N ALA A 246 8.20 1.37 -14.69
CA ALA A 246 6.89 0.75 -14.53
C ALA A 246 5.86 1.44 -15.42
N ILE A 247 4.90 0.66 -15.91
CA ILE A 247 3.75 1.15 -16.68
C ILE A 247 2.50 0.86 -15.86
N SER A 248 1.79 1.90 -15.49
CA SER A 248 0.53 1.81 -14.76
C SER A 248 -0.65 1.73 -15.74
N VAL A 249 -1.46 0.69 -15.64
CA VAL A 249 -2.61 0.47 -16.51
C VAL A 249 -3.85 0.14 -15.69
N ARG A 250 -4.98 0.77 -16.05
CA ARG A 250 -6.30 0.49 -15.46
C ARG A 250 -7.12 -0.29 -16.49
N THR A 251 -7.47 -1.55 -16.20
CA THR A 251 -8.18 -2.42 -17.14
C THR A 251 -9.53 -2.88 -16.56
N PRO A 252 -10.61 -2.91 -17.37
CA PRO A 252 -11.85 -3.51 -16.94
C PRO A 252 -11.68 -5.02 -16.74
N TYR A 253 -12.57 -5.62 -15.92
CA TYR A 253 -12.69 -7.07 -15.86
C TYR A 253 -13.24 -7.62 -17.18
N ILE A 254 -12.64 -8.69 -17.69
CA ILE A 254 -13.24 -9.51 -18.76
C ILE A 254 -14.28 -10.44 -18.12
N ASN A 255 -13.86 -11.10 -17.04
CA ASN A 255 -14.75 -11.89 -16.18
C ASN A 255 -14.41 -11.58 -14.72
N LYS A 256 -15.28 -10.84 -14.06
CA LYS A 256 -15.04 -10.39 -12.70
C LYS A 256 -14.94 -11.55 -11.70
N GLU A 257 -15.79 -12.56 -11.85
CA GLU A 257 -15.85 -13.69 -10.94
C GLU A 257 -14.54 -14.48 -10.92
N SER A 258 -13.93 -14.68 -12.09
CA SER A 258 -12.66 -15.40 -12.23
C SER A 258 -11.40 -14.56 -12.08
N GLN A 259 -11.52 -13.24 -12.00
CA GLN A 259 -10.38 -12.32 -11.93
C GLN A 259 -10.30 -11.51 -10.61
N MET A 260 -11.40 -11.41 -9.87
CA MET A 260 -11.44 -10.69 -8.60
C MET A 260 -11.10 -11.63 -7.44
N HIS A 261 -9.82 -11.90 -7.28
CA HIS A 261 -9.32 -12.74 -6.20
C HIS A 261 -9.02 -11.94 -4.92
N SER A 262 -8.97 -12.63 -3.79
CA SER A 262 -8.51 -12.06 -2.51
C SER A 262 -6.98 -12.03 -2.38
N TYR A 263 -6.25 -12.02 -3.47
CA TYR A 263 -4.80 -11.92 -3.52
C TYR A 263 -4.34 -11.07 -4.71
N THR A 264 -3.13 -10.54 -4.61
CA THR A 264 -2.45 -9.92 -5.74
C THR A 264 -1.74 -10.98 -6.56
N ASP A 265 -1.99 -11.07 -7.86
CA ASP A 265 -1.17 -11.88 -8.76
C ASP A 265 0.11 -11.12 -9.15
N CYS A 266 1.25 -11.76 -8.97
CA CYS A 266 2.54 -11.32 -9.46
C CYS A 266 3.03 -12.33 -10.51
N VAL A 267 2.94 -11.98 -11.78
CA VAL A 267 3.23 -12.87 -12.88
C VAL A 267 4.57 -12.48 -13.50
N ALA A 268 5.56 -13.37 -13.42
CA ALA A 268 6.84 -13.17 -14.09
C ALA A 268 6.70 -13.28 -15.61
N MET A 269 7.43 -12.43 -16.30
CA MET A 269 7.51 -12.34 -17.75
C MET A 269 8.98 -12.33 -18.19
N SER A 270 9.24 -12.40 -19.48
CA SER A 270 10.60 -12.45 -20.03
C SER A 270 11.47 -11.23 -19.70
N ALA A 271 10.85 -10.08 -19.43
CA ALA A 271 11.55 -8.81 -19.20
C ALA A 271 11.09 -8.07 -17.94
N GLY A 272 10.51 -8.78 -16.97
CA GLY A 272 10.00 -8.17 -15.74
C GLY A 272 8.82 -8.95 -15.20
N TRP A 273 7.83 -8.27 -14.62
CA TRP A 273 6.62 -8.90 -14.10
C TRP A 273 5.41 -7.98 -14.21
N ILE A 274 4.22 -8.56 -14.10
CA ILE A 274 2.96 -7.83 -14.03
C ILE A 274 2.31 -8.08 -12.67
N TRP A 275 1.88 -7.02 -12.01
CA TRP A 275 0.96 -7.08 -10.90
C TRP A 275 -0.48 -7.06 -11.43
N ASN A 276 -1.34 -7.97 -10.96
CA ASN A 276 -2.78 -7.87 -11.14
C ASN A 276 -3.38 -7.58 -9.76
N ILE A 277 -3.92 -6.38 -9.61
CA ILE A 277 -4.45 -5.86 -8.35
C ILE A 277 -5.97 -5.71 -8.53
N PRO A 278 -6.77 -6.64 -7.98
CA PRO A 278 -8.22 -6.62 -8.18
C PRO A 278 -8.90 -5.63 -7.24
N LEU A 279 -9.35 -4.52 -7.80
CA LEU A 279 -10.24 -3.57 -7.14
C LEU A 279 -11.71 -3.97 -7.42
N TRP A 280 -12.64 -3.41 -6.65
CA TRP A 280 -14.07 -3.74 -6.84
C TRP A 280 -14.60 -3.48 -8.27
N HIS A 281 -14.07 -2.50 -8.98
CA HIS A 281 -14.56 -2.03 -10.27
C HIS A 281 -13.64 -2.31 -11.45
N ARG A 282 -12.38 -2.66 -11.22
CA ARG A 282 -11.35 -2.83 -12.26
C ARG A 282 -10.14 -3.60 -11.74
N LEU A 283 -9.26 -3.97 -12.67
CA LEU A 283 -7.90 -4.42 -12.35
C LEU A 283 -6.91 -3.25 -12.47
N GLY A 284 -6.03 -3.08 -11.47
CA GLY A 284 -4.79 -2.33 -11.59
C GLY A 284 -3.68 -3.26 -12.09
N ARG A 285 -2.87 -2.78 -13.00
CA ARG A 285 -1.72 -3.50 -13.55
C ARG A 285 -0.53 -2.59 -13.67
#